data_a78e52b3bfbc51c225b97fccdcac586f
#
_entry.id   a78e52b3bfbc51c225b97fccdcac586f
#
_cell.length_a   1.000
_cell.length_b   1.000
_cell.length_c   1.000
_cell.angle_alpha   90.00
_cell.angle_beta   90.00
_cell.angle_gamma   90.00
#
_symmetry.space_group_name_H-M   'P 1'
#
loop_
_entity.id
_entity.type
_entity.pdbx_description
1 polymer ?
#
loop_
_entity_poly.entity_id
_entity_poly.type
_entity_poly.pdbx_seq_one_letter_code
_entity_poly.pdbx_strand_id
1 'polypeptide(L)'
;MFRTLDQADVRGKRVLVRVDLNVPVENGKPADLTRIERVAPTIREIADKGGKVILLSHFGRPKGFDPKDSLEQFAPAIADVLGRPVAFAADCIGEKAQAAIAAMKPGDILCLENTRFHKGEEKNDPAFVAALAALGDIFVNDAFSVAHRAHASVEGLGRKLPTYAGRTMQDELEALTKVLETPTRPLAAIVGGAKVSTKLDLLGNLLSKVDVLVIGGGMANTFLAALGHAVGKSLCEHDLLPTAREIMAIAKAKGREIVLPVDAVVAKTFAANAPSRVTAVERVAPDEMILDIGPRSIEHVCSVLARVKTLVWNGPFGAFELEPFDTGTVAVAEAAAELTAAGKLITVAGGGDTVAALNTAGVTERLTYVSTAGGAFLEWLEGKALPGVEVLRV
;
A
#
# COMPACT_ATOMS: atom_id res chain seq x y z
N MET A 1 2.04 -12.11 -17.24
CA MET A 1 2.82 -12.95 -16.29
C MET A 1 4.03 -12.13 -15.87
N PHE A 2 4.57 -12.33 -14.65
CA PHE A 2 5.72 -11.58 -14.15
C PHE A 2 6.91 -12.51 -13.99
N ARG A 3 8.11 -12.01 -14.27
CA ARG A 3 9.35 -12.75 -14.00
C ARG A 3 9.66 -12.70 -12.50
N THR A 4 9.94 -13.85 -11.90
CA THR A 4 10.24 -14.00 -10.47
C THR A 4 11.62 -14.60 -10.25
N LEU A 5 12.08 -14.62 -8.99
CA LEU A 5 13.37 -15.25 -8.61
C LEU A 5 13.49 -16.74 -8.98
N ASP A 6 12.37 -17.43 -9.22
CA ASP A 6 12.40 -18.84 -9.65
C ASP A 6 13.05 -19.02 -11.04
N GLN A 7 13.04 -17.95 -11.84
CA GLN A 7 13.59 -17.92 -13.19
C GLN A 7 14.99 -17.28 -13.25
N ALA A 8 15.51 -16.79 -12.11
CA ALA A 8 16.77 -16.07 -12.06
C ALA A 8 17.95 -17.01 -11.73
N ASP A 9 18.96 -17.05 -12.58
CA ASP A 9 20.26 -17.64 -12.23
C ASP A 9 21.13 -16.60 -11.54
N VAL A 10 21.17 -16.64 -10.21
CA VAL A 10 21.88 -15.65 -9.38
C VAL A 10 23.29 -16.12 -8.97
N ARG A 11 23.66 -17.37 -9.20
CA ARG A 11 24.91 -17.95 -8.73
C ARG A 11 26.13 -17.21 -9.30
N GLY A 12 26.94 -16.66 -8.41
CA GLY A 12 28.14 -15.90 -8.74
C GLY A 12 27.88 -14.52 -9.37
N LYS A 13 26.60 -14.15 -9.55
CA LYS A 13 26.20 -12.87 -10.15
C LYS A 13 26.18 -11.75 -9.13
N ARG A 14 26.44 -10.53 -9.61
CA ARG A 14 26.19 -9.29 -8.87
C ARG A 14 24.70 -8.95 -9.02
N VAL A 15 23.95 -9.10 -7.94
CA VAL A 15 22.50 -8.94 -7.94
C VAL A 15 22.15 -7.62 -7.26
N LEU A 16 21.74 -6.63 -8.02
CA LEU A 16 21.19 -5.38 -7.50
C LEU A 16 19.77 -5.65 -7.00
N VAL A 17 19.52 -5.41 -5.71
CA VAL A 17 18.22 -5.66 -5.09
C VAL A 17 17.65 -4.35 -4.59
N ARG A 18 16.54 -3.89 -5.20
CA ARG A 18 15.81 -2.71 -4.75
C ARG A 18 14.89 -3.08 -3.60
N VAL A 19 15.20 -2.59 -2.44
CA VAL A 19 14.42 -2.77 -1.20
C VAL A 19 13.86 -1.43 -0.71
N ASP A 20 12.91 -1.44 0.19
CA ASP A 20 12.39 -0.23 0.84
C ASP A 20 12.86 -0.16 2.30
N LEU A 21 13.85 0.67 2.55
CA LEU A 21 14.39 0.97 3.89
C LEU A 21 13.88 2.31 4.44
N ASN A 22 12.88 2.91 3.78
CA ASN A 22 12.34 4.21 4.20
C ASN A 22 11.38 4.04 5.39
N VAL A 23 11.94 3.78 6.56
CA VAL A 23 11.23 3.61 7.83
C VAL A 23 11.61 4.74 8.80
N PRO A 24 10.75 5.07 9.79
CA PRO A 24 11.12 6.03 10.82
C PRO A 24 12.41 5.62 11.55
N VAL A 25 13.22 6.62 11.89
CA VAL A 25 14.48 6.43 12.62
C VAL A 25 14.39 7.19 13.93
N GLU A 26 14.72 6.51 15.04
CA GLU A 26 14.82 7.07 16.38
C GLU A 26 16.22 6.77 16.95
N ASN A 27 16.91 7.80 17.45
CA ASN A 27 18.25 7.66 18.01
C ASN A 27 19.25 6.94 17.08
N GLY A 28 19.17 7.21 15.75
CA GLY A 28 20.07 6.61 14.75
C GLY A 28 19.81 5.13 14.44
N LYS A 29 18.62 4.62 14.80
CA LYS A 29 18.20 3.24 14.52
C LYS A 29 16.81 3.20 13.92
N PRO A 30 16.50 2.23 13.04
CA PRO A 30 15.14 2.01 12.57
C PRO A 30 14.20 1.79 13.77
N ALA A 31 13.11 2.55 13.83
CA ALA A 31 12.08 2.40 14.87
C ALA A 31 11.12 1.24 14.57
N ASP A 32 11.06 0.80 13.31
CA ASP A 32 10.24 -0.32 12.84
C ASP A 32 11.05 -1.20 11.89
N LEU A 33 11.13 -2.49 12.20
CA LEU A 33 11.88 -3.49 11.42
C LEU A 33 11.03 -4.22 10.38
N THR A 34 9.72 -4.02 10.37
CA THR A 34 8.76 -4.77 9.54
C THR A 34 9.16 -4.78 8.05
N ARG A 35 9.62 -3.65 7.50
CA ARG A 35 10.05 -3.58 6.10
C ARG A 35 11.34 -4.35 5.84
N ILE A 36 12.26 -4.36 6.80
CA ILE A 36 13.51 -5.13 6.71
C ILE A 36 13.21 -6.63 6.80
N GLU A 37 12.33 -7.02 7.73
CA GLU A 37 11.91 -8.41 7.91
C GLU A 37 11.20 -8.95 6.67
N ARG A 38 10.36 -8.14 6.03
CA ARG A 38 9.64 -8.52 4.80
C ARG A 38 10.56 -8.81 3.62
N VAL A 39 11.64 -8.06 3.44
CA VAL A 39 12.60 -8.28 2.33
C VAL A 39 13.67 -9.31 2.66
N ALA A 40 13.79 -9.73 3.91
CA ALA A 40 14.78 -10.70 4.35
C ALA A 40 14.72 -12.04 3.58
N PRO A 41 13.55 -12.64 3.26
CA PRO A 41 13.48 -13.86 2.46
C PRO A 41 14.15 -13.72 1.09
N THR A 42 13.90 -12.62 0.38
CA THR A 42 14.54 -12.33 -0.92
C THR A 42 16.06 -12.26 -0.80
N ILE A 43 16.57 -11.52 0.20
CA ILE A 43 18.00 -11.33 0.43
C ILE A 43 18.68 -12.66 0.77
N ARG A 44 18.08 -13.43 1.69
CA ARG A 44 18.60 -14.76 2.08
C ARG A 44 18.64 -15.72 0.91
N GLU A 45 17.56 -15.82 0.15
CA GLU A 45 17.47 -16.72 -1.00
C GLU A 45 18.58 -16.44 -2.03
N ILE A 46 18.79 -15.17 -2.39
CA ILE A 46 19.84 -14.79 -3.35
C ILE A 46 21.23 -15.14 -2.79
N ALA A 47 21.49 -14.79 -1.53
CA ALA A 47 22.77 -15.06 -0.87
C ALA A 47 23.05 -16.56 -0.75
N ASP A 48 22.05 -17.36 -0.32
CA ASP A 48 22.15 -18.81 -0.15
C ASP A 48 22.38 -19.53 -1.48
N LYS A 49 21.86 -19.00 -2.58
CA LYS A 49 22.14 -19.46 -3.95
C LYS A 49 23.52 -19.02 -4.47
N GLY A 50 24.31 -18.31 -3.67
CA GLY A 50 25.66 -17.85 -4.03
C GLY A 50 25.68 -16.57 -4.87
N GLY A 51 24.60 -15.79 -4.88
CA GLY A 51 24.61 -14.45 -5.45
C GLY A 51 25.35 -13.46 -4.55
N LYS A 52 25.92 -12.40 -5.14
CA LYS A 52 26.46 -11.24 -4.42
C LYS A 52 25.35 -10.23 -4.30
N VAL A 53 24.77 -10.06 -3.10
CA VAL A 53 23.60 -9.20 -2.87
C VAL A 53 24.01 -7.76 -2.68
N ILE A 54 23.53 -6.87 -3.53
CA ILE A 54 23.83 -5.44 -3.50
C ILE A 54 22.51 -4.70 -3.30
N LEU A 55 22.28 -4.20 -2.08
CA LEU A 55 21.04 -3.54 -1.69
C LEU A 55 21.05 -2.08 -2.15
N LEU A 56 19.96 -1.67 -2.80
CA LEU A 56 19.64 -0.32 -3.20
C LEU A 56 18.39 0.15 -2.48
N SER A 57 18.41 1.32 -1.89
CA SER A 57 17.24 1.95 -1.32
C SER A 57 17.35 3.47 -1.34
N HIS A 58 16.22 4.13 -1.15
CA HIS A 58 16.15 5.52 -0.76
C HIS A 58 15.81 5.65 0.72
N PHE A 59 16.12 6.79 1.30
CA PHE A 59 15.67 7.19 2.62
C PHE A 59 15.36 8.69 2.65
N GLY A 60 14.21 9.05 3.18
CA GLY A 60 13.78 10.43 3.30
C GLY A 60 13.64 11.19 1.96
N ARG A 61 13.78 12.50 2.05
CA ARG A 61 13.79 13.43 0.91
C ARG A 61 14.97 14.41 1.01
N PRO A 62 16.21 13.90 0.96
CA PRO A 62 17.40 14.74 1.12
C PRO A 62 17.51 15.75 -0.01
N LYS A 63 18.03 16.94 0.30
CA LYS A 63 18.39 17.97 -0.70
C LYS A 63 19.85 17.86 -1.17
N GLY A 64 20.59 16.91 -0.66
CA GLY A 64 21.98 16.61 -0.86
C GLY A 64 22.44 15.64 0.21
N PHE A 65 23.75 15.41 0.31
CA PHE A 65 24.30 14.55 1.34
C PHE A 65 24.07 15.14 2.75
N ASP A 66 23.46 14.35 3.64
CA ASP A 66 23.32 14.61 5.06
C ASP A 66 23.49 13.29 5.80
N PRO A 67 24.41 13.18 6.78
CA PRO A 67 24.62 11.92 7.53
C PRO A 67 23.36 11.35 8.17
N LYS A 68 22.40 12.17 8.56
CA LYS A 68 21.12 11.71 9.13
C LYS A 68 20.25 10.95 8.11
N ASP A 69 20.45 11.21 6.82
CA ASP A 69 19.73 10.57 5.72
C ASP A 69 20.55 9.41 5.09
N SER A 70 21.71 9.06 5.68
CA SER A 70 22.55 7.93 5.24
C SER A 70 21.92 6.59 5.54
N LEU A 71 22.08 5.65 4.60
CA LEU A 71 21.67 4.26 4.78
C LEU A 71 22.64 3.46 5.66
N GLU A 72 23.81 4.00 6.03
CA GLU A 72 24.76 3.34 6.93
C GLU A 72 24.11 2.91 8.25
N GLN A 73 23.19 3.74 8.77
CA GLN A 73 22.46 3.48 10.01
C GLN A 73 21.56 2.22 9.95
N PHE A 74 21.22 1.72 8.75
CA PHE A 74 20.39 0.52 8.57
C PHE A 74 21.19 -0.77 8.50
N ALA A 75 22.48 -0.73 8.11
CA ALA A 75 23.29 -1.91 7.91
C ALA A 75 23.35 -2.84 9.15
N PRO A 76 23.49 -2.33 10.39
CA PRO A 76 23.44 -3.18 11.60
C PRO A 76 22.08 -3.87 11.77
N ALA A 77 20.99 -3.15 11.61
CA ALA A 77 19.64 -3.71 11.75
C ALA A 77 19.33 -4.77 10.68
N ILE A 78 19.79 -4.57 9.45
CA ILE A 78 19.68 -5.57 8.38
C ILE A 78 20.49 -6.80 8.74
N ALA A 79 21.73 -6.63 9.25
CA ALA A 79 22.57 -7.73 9.67
C ALA A 79 21.94 -8.56 10.81
N ASP A 80 21.35 -7.90 11.79
CA ASP A 80 20.64 -8.53 12.91
C ASP A 80 19.44 -9.36 12.42
N VAL A 81 18.59 -8.79 11.55
CA VAL A 81 17.43 -9.49 10.98
C VAL A 81 17.87 -10.68 10.13
N LEU A 82 18.94 -10.54 9.34
CA LEU A 82 19.42 -11.60 8.48
C LEU A 82 20.21 -12.68 9.23
N GLY A 83 20.78 -12.35 10.39
CA GLY A 83 21.71 -13.22 11.12
C GLY A 83 23.05 -13.40 10.40
N ARG A 84 23.48 -12.43 9.60
CA ARG A 84 24.72 -12.46 8.84
C ARG A 84 25.26 -11.05 8.56
N PRO A 85 26.60 -10.89 8.35
CA PRO A 85 27.20 -9.57 8.14
C PRO A 85 26.64 -8.86 6.91
N VAL A 86 26.50 -7.55 7.02
CA VAL A 86 26.14 -6.63 5.94
C VAL A 86 27.20 -5.54 5.88
N ALA A 87 27.91 -5.46 4.76
CA ALA A 87 28.86 -4.38 4.49
C ALA A 87 28.14 -3.12 4.03
N PHE A 88 28.79 -1.98 4.12
CA PHE A 88 28.28 -0.70 3.64
C PHE A 88 29.28 0.00 2.72
N ALA A 89 28.78 0.63 1.64
CA ALA A 89 29.57 1.49 0.76
C ALA A 89 29.01 2.92 0.79
N ALA A 90 29.88 3.88 1.03
CA ALA A 90 29.54 5.30 1.24
C ALA A 90 29.19 6.07 -0.05
N ASP A 91 28.78 5.37 -1.10
CA ASP A 91 28.13 5.89 -2.30
C ASP A 91 27.39 4.75 -2.99
N CYS A 92 26.37 5.09 -3.80
CA CYS A 92 25.62 4.10 -4.56
C CYS A 92 26.10 3.97 -6.02
N ILE A 93 27.09 4.76 -6.45
CA ILE A 93 27.76 4.68 -7.78
C ILE A 93 29.25 5.03 -7.63
N GLY A 94 30.00 4.91 -8.70
CA GLY A 94 31.40 5.34 -8.77
C GLY A 94 32.38 4.42 -8.02
N GLU A 95 33.58 4.97 -7.76
CA GLU A 95 34.71 4.18 -7.26
C GLU A 95 34.46 3.48 -5.93
N LYS A 96 33.78 4.14 -4.98
CA LYS A 96 33.49 3.57 -3.65
C LYS A 96 32.60 2.33 -3.75
N ALA A 97 31.53 2.43 -4.55
CA ALA A 97 30.62 1.30 -4.78
C ALA A 97 31.33 0.19 -5.54
N GLN A 98 32.08 0.51 -6.60
CA GLN A 98 32.82 -0.47 -7.40
C GLN A 98 33.87 -1.23 -6.58
N ALA A 99 34.64 -0.53 -5.74
CA ALA A 99 35.65 -1.15 -4.88
C ALA A 99 35.02 -2.11 -3.84
N ALA A 100 33.91 -1.68 -3.22
CA ALA A 100 33.19 -2.53 -2.27
C ALA A 100 32.63 -3.78 -2.95
N ILE A 101 32.06 -3.67 -4.13
CA ILE A 101 31.52 -4.78 -4.92
C ILE A 101 32.63 -5.74 -5.39
N ALA A 102 33.78 -5.21 -5.80
CA ALA A 102 34.92 -6.01 -6.22
C ALA A 102 35.45 -6.91 -5.10
N ALA A 103 35.34 -6.47 -3.85
CA ALA A 103 35.77 -7.22 -2.67
C ALA A 103 34.77 -8.33 -2.26
N MET A 104 33.54 -8.33 -2.78
CA MET A 104 32.50 -9.30 -2.40
C MET A 104 32.79 -10.71 -2.88
N LYS A 105 32.45 -11.69 -2.04
CA LYS A 105 32.41 -13.13 -2.36
C LYS A 105 30.97 -13.58 -2.59
N PRO A 106 30.73 -14.73 -3.26
CA PRO A 106 29.41 -15.33 -3.32
C PRO A 106 28.78 -15.48 -1.93
N GLY A 107 27.54 -15.02 -1.78
CA GLY A 107 26.80 -15.02 -0.51
C GLY A 107 26.96 -13.76 0.33
N ASP A 108 27.89 -12.87 0.00
CA ASP A 108 28.06 -11.60 0.69
C ASP A 108 26.89 -10.62 0.41
N ILE A 109 26.63 -9.74 1.38
CA ILE A 109 25.60 -8.73 1.33
C ILE A 109 26.23 -7.36 1.55
N LEU A 110 25.95 -6.42 0.64
CA LEU A 110 26.42 -5.05 0.65
C LEU A 110 25.24 -4.10 0.57
N CYS A 111 25.14 -3.14 1.47
CA CYS A 111 24.21 -2.02 1.36
C CYS A 111 24.94 -0.82 0.75
N LEU A 112 24.41 -0.27 -0.33
CA LEU A 112 24.89 0.99 -0.92
C LEU A 112 24.24 2.19 -0.25
N GLU A 113 24.85 3.36 -0.44
CA GLU A 113 24.35 4.63 0.09
C GLU A 113 23.02 5.05 -0.58
N ASN A 114 22.30 5.96 0.07
CA ASN A 114 21.02 6.51 -0.31
C ASN A 114 21.03 7.02 -1.76
N THR A 115 20.25 6.36 -2.63
CA THR A 115 20.17 6.70 -4.05
C THR A 115 19.70 8.14 -4.29
N ARG A 116 18.93 8.72 -3.35
CA ARG A 116 18.43 10.10 -3.43
C ARG A 116 19.45 11.17 -3.11
N PHE A 117 20.65 10.81 -2.69
CA PHE A 117 21.76 11.78 -2.66
C PHE A 117 22.15 12.23 -4.06
N HIS A 118 21.82 11.44 -5.07
CA HIS A 118 22.03 11.79 -6.48
C HIS A 118 20.74 12.34 -7.11
N LYS A 119 20.82 13.53 -7.69
CA LYS A 119 19.68 14.19 -8.37
C LYS A 119 19.12 13.41 -9.57
N GLY A 120 19.91 12.49 -10.12
CA GLY A 120 19.51 11.61 -11.21
C GLY A 120 18.51 10.54 -10.84
N GLU A 121 18.40 10.19 -9.55
CA GLU A 121 17.50 9.13 -9.07
C GLU A 121 16.04 9.41 -9.41
N GLU A 122 15.50 10.51 -8.92
CA GLU A 122 14.09 10.84 -9.11
C GLU A 122 13.75 11.27 -10.54
N LYS A 123 14.75 11.70 -11.31
CA LYS A 123 14.61 12.09 -12.72
C LYS A 123 14.74 10.93 -13.69
N ASN A 124 15.04 9.72 -13.20
CA ASN A 124 15.36 8.58 -14.03
C ASN A 124 16.47 8.91 -15.07
N ASP A 125 17.48 9.64 -14.62
CA ASP A 125 18.53 10.16 -15.49
C ASP A 125 19.31 9.02 -16.16
N PRO A 126 19.45 9.01 -17.50
CA PRO A 126 20.09 7.91 -18.21
C PRO A 126 21.55 7.64 -17.84
N ALA A 127 22.30 8.69 -17.47
CA ALA A 127 23.71 8.54 -17.07
C ALA A 127 23.79 7.92 -15.67
N PHE A 128 22.91 8.33 -14.76
CA PHE A 128 22.82 7.74 -13.43
C PHE A 128 22.34 6.29 -13.49
N VAL A 129 21.35 5.99 -14.34
CA VAL A 129 20.90 4.59 -14.59
C VAL A 129 22.04 3.74 -15.11
N ALA A 130 22.83 4.25 -16.08
CA ALA A 130 23.99 3.52 -16.61
C ALA A 130 25.04 3.26 -15.54
N ALA A 131 25.30 4.23 -14.66
CA ALA A 131 26.25 4.08 -13.56
C ALA A 131 25.81 3.03 -12.54
N LEU A 132 24.51 3.00 -12.20
CA LEU A 132 23.93 1.95 -11.35
C LEU A 132 23.99 0.57 -12.03
N ALA A 133 23.59 0.49 -13.30
CA ALA A 133 23.56 -0.78 -14.04
C ALA A 133 24.93 -1.41 -14.22
N ALA A 134 26.01 -0.62 -14.29
CA ALA A 134 27.37 -1.11 -14.36
C ALA A 134 27.80 -1.89 -13.10
N LEU A 135 27.11 -1.73 -11.98
CA LEU A 135 27.40 -2.39 -10.71
C LEU A 135 26.84 -3.81 -10.62
N GLY A 136 25.91 -4.20 -11.48
CA GLY A 136 25.19 -5.48 -11.38
C GLY A 136 25.07 -6.23 -12.70
N ASP A 137 24.75 -7.51 -12.59
CA ASP A 137 24.47 -8.39 -13.73
C ASP A 137 22.95 -8.68 -13.84
N ILE A 138 22.24 -8.59 -12.71
CA ILE A 138 20.81 -8.86 -12.57
C ILE A 138 20.22 -7.79 -11.67
N PHE A 139 18.98 -7.42 -11.94
CA PHE A 139 18.18 -6.54 -11.08
C PHE A 139 16.98 -7.29 -10.49
N VAL A 140 16.80 -7.19 -9.17
CA VAL A 140 15.65 -7.71 -8.44
C VAL A 140 14.90 -6.53 -7.82
N ASN A 141 13.65 -6.33 -8.25
CA ASN A 141 12.78 -5.33 -7.64
C ASN A 141 11.95 -5.96 -6.55
N ASP A 142 12.20 -5.57 -5.30
CA ASP A 142 11.47 -6.05 -4.11
C ASP A 142 10.86 -4.90 -3.29
N ALA A 143 10.60 -3.78 -3.95
CA ALA A 143 10.05 -2.57 -3.35
C ALA A 143 8.76 -2.11 -4.07
N PHE A 144 7.66 -2.85 -3.87
CA PHE A 144 6.37 -2.49 -4.45
C PHE A 144 5.90 -1.08 -4.03
N SER A 145 6.23 -0.64 -2.81
CA SER A 145 5.90 0.69 -2.28
C SER A 145 6.37 1.86 -3.15
N VAL A 146 7.40 1.67 -3.98
CA VAL A 146 7.93 2.68 -4.91
C VAL A 146 7.70 2.32 -6.38
N ALA A 147 7.01 1.23 -6.67
CA ALA A 147 6.79 0.74 -8.03
C ALA A 147 5.99 1.71 -8.91
N HIS A 148 5.20 2.61 -8.30
CA HIS A 148 4.45 3.66 -8.99
C HIS A 148 5.34 4.82 -9.48
N ARG A 149 6.64 4.83 -9.15
CA ARG A 149 7.59 5.90 -9.51
C ARG A 149 8.56 5.45 -10.59
N ALA A 150 8.66 6.22 -11.67
CA ALA A 150 9.63 6.00 -12.73
C ALA A 150 11.02 6.55 -12.32
N HIS A 151 11.61 5.98 -11.26
CA HIS A 151 12.93 6.36 -10.76
C HIS A 151 14.04 5.48 -11.34
N ALA A 152 15.29 5.96 -11.32
CA ALA A 152 16.45 5.26 -11.86
C ALA A 152 16.67 3.88 -11.22
N SER A 153 16.58 3.78 -9.88
CA SER A 153 16.73 2.52 -9.15
C SER A 153 15.47 1.62 -9.18
N VAL A 154 14.45 1.99 -9.94
CA VAL A 154 13.19 1.23 -10.09
C VAL A 154 12.97 0.88 -11.56
N GLU A 155 12.43 1.82 -12.37
CA GLU A 155 12.18 1.61 -13.78
C GLU A 155 13.46 1.60 -14.62
N GLY A 156 14.36 2.55 -14.38
CA GLY A 156 15.59 2.70 -15.15
C GLY A 156 16.43 1.43 -15.16
N LEU A 157 16.74 0.87 -14.00
CA LEU A 157 17.45 -0.41 -13.86
C LEU A 157 16.68 -1.57 -14.48
N GLY A 158 15.35 -1.59 -14.28
CA GLY A 158 14.49 -2.63 -14.81
C GLY A 158 14.48 -2.72 -16.35
N ARG A 159 14.73 -1.59 -17.02
CA ARG A 159 14.87 -1.53 -18.47
C ARG A 159 16.29 -1.86 -18.98
N LYS A 160 17.28 -1.83 -18.11
CA LYS A 160 18.69 -2.01 -18.48
C LYS A 160 19.24 -3.40 -18.19
N LEU A 161 18.72 -4.09 -17.19
CA LEU A 161 19.22 -5.39 -16.75
C LEU A 161 18.12 -6.46 -16.84
N PRO A 162 18.49 -7.76 -16.93
CA PRO A 162 17.55 -8.83 -16.68
C PRO A 162 16.89 -8.61 -15.30
N THR A 163 15.57 -8.52 -15.27
CA THR A 163 14.82 -8.03 -14.10
C THR A 163 13.81 -9.05 -13.62
N TYR A 164 13.76 -9.25 -12.30
CA TYR A 164 12.91 -10.21 -11.62
C TYR A 164 12.27 -9.59 -10.39
N ALA A 165 11.08 -10.07 -10.04
CA ALA A 165 10.43 -9.72 -8.77
C ALA A 165 11.10 -10.46 -7.63
N GLY A 166 11.40 -9.74 -6.54
CA GLY A 166 11.69 -10.35 -5.25
C GLY A 166 10.43 -10.94 -4.62
N ARG A 167 10.55 -11.64 -3.51
CA ARG A 167 9.43 -12.38 -2.89
C ARG A 167 8.35 -11.43 -2.37
N THR A 168 8.72 -10.28 -1.78
CA THR A 168 7.74 -9.29 -1.34
C THR A 168 6.96 -8.68 -2.52
N MET A 169 7.66 -8.36 -3.61
CA MET A 169 7.04 -7.90 -4.85
C MET A 169 6.12 -8.96 -5.44
N GLN A 170 6.54 -10.22 -5.45
CA GLN A 170 5.75 -11.33 -5.96
C GLN A 170 4.46 -11.51 -5.16
N ASP A 171 4.54 -11.51 -3.83
CA ASP A 171 3.37 -11.66 -2.95
C ASP A 171 2.34 -10.54 -3.17
N GLU A 172 2.81 -9.29 -3.31
CA GLU A 172 1.94 -8.15 -3.64
C GLU A 172 1.25 -8.35 -5.00
N LEU A 173 2.00 -8.69 -6.03
CA LEU A 173 1.46 -8.87 -7.38
C LEU A 173 0.49 -10.04 -7.46
N GLU A 174 0.78 -11.15 -6.79
CA GLU A 174 -0.11 -12.32 -6.74
C GLU A 174 -1.40 -12.00 -6.00
N ALA A 175 -1.32 -11.33 -4.83
CA ALA A 175 -2.48 -10.92 -4.06
C ALA A 175 -3.38 -9.97 -4.85
N LEU A 176 -2.80 -8.94 -5.47
CA LEU A 176 -3.54 -7.92 -6.23
C LEU A 176 -4.15 -8.50 -7.52
N THR A 177 -3.40 -9.31 -8.26
CA THR A 177 -3.90 -10.00 -9.46
C THR A 177 -5.08 -10.91 -9.11
N LYS A 178 -4.95 -11.69 -8.03
CA LYS A 178 -5.99 -12.62 -7.57
C LYS A 178 -7.30 -11.91 -7.24
N VAL A 179 -7.25 -10.71 -6.67
CA VAL A 179 -8.46 -10.01 -6.23
C VAL A 179 -9.05 -9.06 -7.26
N LEU A 180 -8.29 -8.60 -8.26
CA LEU A 180 -8.76 -7.62 -9.24
C LEU A 180 -8.86 -8.15 -10.67
N GLU A 181 -7.99 -9.09 -11.06
CA GLU A 181 -7.96 -9.62 -12.42
C GLU A 181 -8.68 -10.96 -12.52
N THR A 182 -8.53 -11.81 -11.50
CA THR A 182 -9.14 -13.15 -11.45
C THR A 182 -9.88 -13.41 -10.14
N PRO A 183 -10.80 -12.52 -9.69
CA PRO A 183 -11.46 -12.66 -8.40
C PRO A 183 -12.38 -13.87 -8.35
N THR A 184 -12.45 -14.50 -7.19
CA THR A 184 -13.58 -15.38 -6.86
C THR A 184 -14.79 -14.49 -6.55
N ARG A 185 -15.83 -14.61 -7.39
CA ARG A 185 -17.02 -13.74 -7.29
C ARG A 185 -18.07 -14.31 -6.35
N PRO A 186 -18.93 -13.47 -5.73
CA PRO A 186 -19.00 -12.01 -5.90
C PRO A 186 -17.81 -11.27 -5.28
N LEU A 187 -17.37 -10.18 -5.91
CA LEU A 187 -16.31 -9.29 -5.46
C LEU A 187 -16.92 -8.01 -4.87
N ALA A 188 -16.56 -7.69 -3.64
CA ALA A 188 -16.87 -6.40 -3.02
C ALA A 188 -15.61 -5.53 -2.90
N ALA A 189 -15.81 -4.22 -2.96
CA ALA A 189 -14.83 -3.25 -2.51
C ALA A 189 -15.42 -2.38 -1.40
N ILE A 190 -14.64 -2.11 -0.36
CA ILE A 190 -14.90 -1.06 0.62
C ILE A 190 -13.97 0.10 0.27
N VAL A 191 -14.54 1.28 0.03
CA VAL A 191 -13.80 2.51 -0.20
C VAL A 191 -14.26 3.55 0.82
N GLY A 192 -13.37 3.92 1.72
CA GLY A 192 -13.59 4.96 2.71
C GLY A 192 -12.62 6.13 2.49
N GLY A 193 -12.73 7.13 3.35
CA GLY A 193 -11.87 8.29 3.33
C GLY A 193 -12.64 9.60 3.42
N ALA A 194 -11.90 10.72 3.45
CA ALA A 194 -12.50 12.03 3.71
C ALA A 194 -13.25 12.59 2.50
N LYS A 195 -12.73 12.42 1.28
CA LYS A 195 -13.17 13.15 0.07
C LYS A 195 -13.32 12.26 -1.16
N VAL A 196 -14.42 12.46 -1.89
CA VAL A 196 -14.67 11.83 -3.21
C VAL A 196 -13.62 12.27 -4.23
N SER A 197 -13.27 13.57 -4.25
CA SER A 197 -12.30 14.14 -5.19
C SER A 197 -10.96 13.43 -5.23
N THR A 198 -10.53 12.86 -4.10
CA THR A 198 -9.26 12.11 -4.00
C THR A 198 -9.36 10.65 -4.43
N LYS A 199 -10.55 10.16 -4.74
CA LYS A 199 -10.85 8.75 -5.01
C LYS A 199 -11.60 8.52 -6.34
N LEU A 200 -11.75 9.54 -7.19
CA LEU A 200 -12.53 9.44 -8.43
C LEU A 200 -12.01 8.34 -9.37
N ASP A 201 -10.71 8.31 -9.61
CA ASP A 201 -10.08 7.29 -10.46
C ASP A 201 -10.27 5.88 -9.88
N LEU A 202 -10.12 5.75 -8.56
CA LEU A 202 -10.36 4.51 -7.84
C LEU A 202 -11.79 4.02 -7.98
N LEU A 203 -12.78 4.89 -7.72
CA LEU A 203 -14.19 4.54 -7.83
C LEU A 203 -14.55 4.16 -9.27
N GLY A 204 -14.06 4.91 -10.26
CA GLY A 204 -14.30 4.64 -11.68
C GLY A 204 -13.76 3.28 -12.10
N ASN A 205 -12.54 2.92 -11.70
CA ASN A 205 -11.94 1.64 -12.03
C ASN A 205 -12.65 0.48 -11.30
N LEU A 206 -12.92 0.63 -10.00
CA LEU A 206 -13.58 -0.41 -9.20
C LEU A 206 -15.00 -0.70 -9.70
N LEU A 207 -15.79 0.31 -10.10
CA LEU A 207 -17.12 0.11 -10.66
C LEU A 207 -17.12 -0.77 -11.91
N SER A 208 -16.01 -0.86 -12.63
CA SER A 208 -15.86 -1.77 -13.76
C SER A 208 -15.61 -3.21 -13.35
N LYS A 209 -15.14 -3.45 -12.14
CA LYS A 209 -14.60 -4.74 -11.67
C LYS A 209 -15.43 -5.41 -10.58
N VAL A 210 -16.00 -4.62 -9.64
CA VAL A 210 -16.70 -5.15 -8.47
C VAL A 210 -18.17 -5.45 -8.74
N ASP A 211 -18.75 -6.33 -7.93
CA ASP A 211 -20.20 -6.61 -7.90
C ASP A 211 -20.88 -5.70 -6.88
N VAL A 212 -20.22 -5.40 -5.77
CA VAL A 212 -20.70 -4.53 -4.69
C VAL A 212 -19.63 -3.49 -4.33
N LEU A 213 -20.01 -2.23 -4.25
CA LEU A 213 -19.18 -1.13 -3.79
C LEU A 213 -19.76 -0.54 -2.51
N VAL A 214 -19.05 -0.70 -1.41
CA VAL A 214 -19.40 -0.10 -0.12
C VAL A 214 -18.64 1.22 0.04
N ILE A 215 -19.34 2.31 0.28
CA ILE A 215 -18.76 3.65 0.44
C ILE A 215 -18.89 4.07 1.91
N GLY A 216 -17.77 4.40 2.52
CA GLY A 216 -17.65 4.82 3.90
C GLY A 216 -16.93 6.14 4.09
N GLY A 217 -16.72 6.53 5.35
CA GLY A 217 -16.01 7.75 5.70
C GLY A 217 -16.74 9.03 5.31
N GLY A 218 -16.04 10.15 5.37
CA GLY A 218 -16.57 11.48 5.00
C GLY A 218 -17.06 11.56 3.55
N MET A 219 -16.49 10.76 2.64
CA MET A 219 -16.95 10.72 1.26
C MET A 219 -18.38 10.16 1.12
N ALA A 220 -18.82 9.26 2.02
CA ALA A 220 -20.20 8.78 2.02
C ALA A 220 -21.21 9.92 2.23
N ASN A 221 -20.84 10.96 2.97
CA ASN A 221 -21.71 12.13 3.20
C ASN A 221 -22.01 12.87 1.91
N THR A 222 -21.08 12.94 0.98
CA THR A 222 -21.31 13.53 -0.36
C THR A 222 -22.32 12.71 -1.14
N PHE A 223 -22.29 11.38 -1.07
CA PHE A 223 -23.28 10.50 -1.69
C PHE A 223 -24.66 10.64 -1.03
N LEU A 224 -24.72 10.72 0.30
CA LEU A 224 -25.97 10.94 1.04
C LEU A 224 -26.58 12.30 0.68
N ALA A 225 -25.77 13.36 0.63
CA ALA A 225 -26.23 14.68 0.20
C ALA A 225 -26.71 14.68 -1.28
N ALA A 226 -26.05 13.92 -2.15
CA ALA A 226 -26.47 13.74 -3.55
C ALA A 226 -27.84 13.05 -3.68
N LEU A 227 -28.22 12.22 -2.70
CA LEU A 227 -29.55 11.61 -2.57
C LEU A 227 -30.60 12.53 -1.93
N GLY A 228 -30.18 13.72 -1.45
CA GLY A 228 -31.08 14.70 -0.84
C GLY A 228 -31.15 14.68 0.68
N HIS A 229 -30.29 13.89 1.35
CA HIS A 229 -30.21 13.90 2.82
C HIS A 229 -29.45 15.11 3.32
N ALA A 230 -29.92 15.72 4.41
CA ALA A 230 -29.17 16.74 5.12
C ALA A 230 -28.05 16.09 5.92
N VAL A 231 -26.81 16.55 5.73
CA VAL A 231 -25.63 16.01 6.40
C VAL A 231 -25.06 16.94 7.50
N GLY A 232 -25.80 17.99 7.85
CA GLY A 232 -25.40 18.94 8.91
C GLY A 232 -24.06 19.61 8.60
N LYS A 233 -23.20 19.62 9.62
CA LYS A 233 -21.80 20.13 9.52
C LYS A 233 -20.80 19.07 9.09
N SER A 234 -21.25 17.90 8.63
CA SER A 234 -20.37 16.82 8.17
C SER A 234 -19.50 17.29 7.01
N LEU A 235 -18.30 16.71 6.92
CA LEU A 235 -17.46 16.85 5.74
C LEU A 235 -18.24 16.40 4.50
N CYS A 236 -18.42 17.30 3.53
CA CYS A 236 -19.18 17.05 2.30
C CYS A 236 -18.66 17.94 1.18
N GLU A 237 -18.42 17.36 0.01
CA GLU A 237 -18.00 18.10 -1.19
C GLU A 237 -19.25 18.44 -2.03
N HIS A 238 -19.88 19.56 -1.72
CA HIS A 238 -21.12 20.00 -2.37
C HIS A 238 -20.98 20.18 -3.88
N ASP A 239 -19.81 20.59 -4.36
CA ASP A 239 -19.53 20.76 -5.80
C ASP A 239 -19.48 19.40 -6.54
N LEU A 240 -19.32 18.29 -5.83
CA LEU A 240 -19.27 16.94 -6.38
C LEU A 240 -20.58 16.14 -6.25
N LEU A 241 -21.68 16.76 -5.82
CA LEU A 241 -22.98 16.09 -5.80
C LEU A 241 -23.41 15.56 -7.19
N PRO A 242 -23.22 16.31 -8.31
CA PRO A 242 -23.48 15.77 -9.65
C PRO A 242 -22.63 14.54 -9.97
N THR A 243 -21.35 14.56 -9.62
CA THR A 243 -20.42 13.43 -9.82
C THR A 243 -20.85 12.21 -9.01
N ALA A 244 -21.25 12.39 -7.75
CA ALA A 244 -21.76 11.29 -6.94
C ALA A 244 -23.02 10.65 -7.55
N ARG A 245 -23.94 11.46 -8.10
CA ARG A 245 -25.14 10.96 -8.81
C ARG A 245 -24.76 10.19 -10.07
N GLU A 246 -23.77 10.69 -10.83
CA GLU A 246 -23.26 10.01 -12.02
C GLU A 246 -22.65 8.64 -11.68
N ILE A 247 -21.83 8.56 -10.63
CA ILE A 247 -21.26 7.30 -10.13
C ILE A 247 -22.37 6.30 -9.79
N MET A 248 -23.40 6.74 -9.06
CA MET A 248 -24.54 5.88 -8.71
C MET A 248 -25.32 5.44 -9.96
N ALA A 249 -25.51 6.33 -10.95
CA ALA A 249 -26.17 6.00 -12.20
C ALA A 249 -25.38 4.98 -13.03
N ILE A 250 -24.06 5.13 -13.11
CA ILE A 250 -23.17 4.19 -13.79
C ILE A 250 -23.23 2.82 -13.11
N ALA A 251 -23.18 2.78 -11.76
CA ALA A 251 -23.28 1.53 -11.01
C ALA A 251 -24.60 0.81 -11.34
N LYS A 252 -25.71 1.53 -11.29
CA LYS A 252 -27.04 1.00 -11.63
C LYS A 252 -27.11 0.48 -13.06
N ALA A 253 -26.59 1.24 -14.02
CA ALA A 253 -26.58 0.82 -15.43
C ALA A 253 -25.74 -0.44 -15.68
N LYS A 254 -24.67 -0.64 -14.87
CA LYS A 254 -23.81 -1.84 -14.92
C LYS A 254 -24.31 -2.99 -14.04
N GLY A 255 -25.46 -2.84 -13.37
CA GLY A 255 -25.97 -3.85 -12.43
C GLY A 255 -25.08 -4.04 -11.20
N ARG A 256 -24.36 -2.99 -10.78
CA ARG A 256 -23.50 -2.99 -9.58
C ARG A 256 -24.25 -2.40 -8.41
N GLU A 257 -24.10 -3.01 -7.24
CA GLU A 257 -24.70 -2.52 -6.01
C GLU A 257 -23.80 -1.48 -5.36
N ILE A 258 -24.35 -0.33 -4.97
CA ILE A 258 -23.68 0.63 -4.07
C ILE A 258 -24.34 0.56 -2.72
N VAL A 259 -23.53 0.35 -1.68
CA VAL A 259 -23.95 0.30 -0.27
C VAL A 259 -23.52 1.60 0.40
N LEU A 260 -24.47 2.35 0.91
CA LEU A 260 -24.29 3.58 1.67
C LEU A 260 -24.78 3.39 3.11
N PRO A 261 -24.29 4.18 4.08
CA PRO A 261 -24.81 4.18 5.43
C PRO A 261 -26.31 4.49 5.47
N VAL A 262 -27.04 3.80 6.34
CA VAL A 262 -28.47 4.02 6.63
C VAL A 262 -28.68 4.68 7.99
N ASP A 263 -27.68 4.61 8.86
CA ASP A 263 -27.60 5.32 10.13
C ASP A 263 -26.17 5.73 10.41
N ALA A 264 -25.99 6.65 11.33
CA ALA A 264 -24.72 7.27 11.63
C ALA A 264 -24.56 7.54 13.13
N VAL A 265 -23.31 7.56 13.58
CA VAL A 265 -22.91 8.14 14.85
C VAL A 265 -22.56 9.61 14.60
N VAL A 266 -23.31 10.49 15.24
CA VAL A 266 -23.18 11.95 15.06
C VAL A 266 -22.74 12.63 16.34
N ALA A 267 -21.96 13.69 16.20
CA ALA A 267 -21.53 14.55 17.30
C ALA A 267 -21.47 16.00 16.83
N LYS A 268 -21.52 16.94 17.80
CA LYS A 268 -21.42 18.38 17.50
C LYS A 268 -19.96 18.87 17.47
N THR A 269 -19.04 18.08 18.00
CA THR A 269 -17.61 18.42 18.11
C THR A 269 -16.77 17.25 17.53
N PHE A 270 -15.77 17.59 16.74
CA PHE A 270 -14.78 16.65 16.25
C PHE A 270 -13.66 16.47 17.29
N ALA A 271 -13.88 15.59 18.25
CA ALA A 271 -12.94 15.31 19.33
C ALA A 271 -13.17 13.91 19.90
N ALA A 272 -12.13 13.31 20.47
CA ALA A 272 -12.26 12.05 21.18
C ALA A 272 -13.24 12.20 22.36
N ASN A 273 -14.06 11.15 22.55
CA ASN A 273 -15.10 11.09 23.58
C ASN A 273 -16.13 12.24 23.54
N ALA A 274 -16.29 12.88 22.38
CA ALA A 274 -17.35 13.88 22.18
C ALA A 274 -18.72 13.24 22.43
N PRO A 275 -19.65 13.96 23.11
CA PRO A 275 -21.02 13.48 23.24
C PRO A 275 -21.62 13.16 21.88
N SER A 276 -22.06 11.93 21.71
CA SER A 276 -22.52 11.40 20.44
C SER A 276 -23.84 10.67 20.59
N ARG A 277 -24.55 10.50 19.49
CA ARG A 277 -25.77 9.69 19.41
C ARG A 277 -25.85 8.96 18.07
N VAL A 278 -26.59 7.86 18.06
CA VAL A 278 -26.95 7.17 16.82
C VAL A 278 -28.22 7.80 16.24
N THR A 279 -28.22 8.03 14.92
CA THR A 279 -29.41 8.54 14.22
C THR A 279 -29.49 7.97 12.82
N ALA A 280 -30.71 7.87 12.28
CA ALA A 280 -30.90 7.59 10.86
C ALA A 280 -30.32 8.74 10.02
N VAL A 281 -29.78 8.45 8.84
CA VAL A 281 -29.13 9.45 7.98
C VAL A 281 -30.09 10.58 7.55
N GLU A 282 -31.40 10.34 7.53
CA GLU A 282 -32.43 11.33 7.24
C GLU A 282 -32.70 12.32 8.39
N ARG A 283 -32.10 12.08 9.57
CA ARG A 283 -32.40 12.83 10.81
C ARG A 283 -31.17 13.46 11.44
N VAL A 284 -30.12 13.69 10.63
CA VAL A 284 -28.94 14.43 11.06
C VAL A 284 -29.30 15.89 11.27
N ALA A 285 -29.02 16.43 12.46
CA ALA A 285 -29.32 17.82 12.77
C ALA A 285 -28.34 18.80 12.08
N PRO A 286 -28.74 20.06 11.85
CA PRO A 286 -27.88 21.03 11.14
C PRO A 286 -26.56 21.35 11.84
N ASP A 287 -26.46 21.15 13.17
CA ASP A 287 -25.28 21.40 13.98
C ASP A 287 -24.46 20.15 14.29
N GLU A 288 -24.84 18.99 13.74
CA GLU A 288 -24.17 17.71 13.93
C GLU A 288 -23.27 17.33 12.76
N MET A 289 -22.26 16.53 13.04
CA MET A 289 -21.35 15.92 12.08
C MET A 289 -21.49 14.39 12.14
N ILE A 290 -21.57 13.74 11.00
CA ILE A 290 -21.46 12.28 10.88
C ILE A 290 -19.97 11.94 11.07
N LEU A 291 -19.65 11.19 12.11
CA LEU A 291 -18.27 10.81 12.46
C LEU A 291 -18.01 9.31 12.33
N ASP A 292 -19.05 8.47 12.31
CA ASP A 292 -18.95 7.04 12.04
C ASP A 292 -20.29 6.50 11.51
N ILE A 293 -20.28 5.28 10.99
CA ILE A 293 -21.50 4.54 10.64
C ILE A 293 -22.19 4.01 11.89
N GLY A 294 -23.54 3.91 11.85
CA GLY A 294 -24.32 3.37 12.95
C GLY A 294 -24.44 1.84 12.93
N PRO A 295 -25.06 1.25 13.97
CA PRO A 295 -25.17 -0.20 14.12
C PRO A 295 -25.89 -0.89 12.94
N ARG A 296 -26.93 -0.28 12.38
CA ARG A 296 -27.68 -0.84 11.24
C ARG A 296 -26.84 -0.85 9.97
N SER A 297 -25.99 0.17 9.80
CA SER A 297 -25.03 0.23 8.69
C SER A 297 -23.96 -0.82 8.84
N ILE A 298 -23.45 -1.05 10.05
CA ILE A 298 -22.51 -2.13 10.37
C ILE A 298 -23.12 -3.48 10.01
N GLU A 299 -24.35 -3.77 10.49
CA GLU A 299 -25.06 -5.01 10.19
C GLU A 299 -25.23 -5.21 8.68
N HIS A 300 -25.62 -4.15 7.97
CA HIS A 300 -25.77 -4.19 6.52
C HIS A 300 -24.44 -4.52 5.82
N VAL A 301 -23.33 -3.85 6.16
CA VAL A 301 -22.02 -4.15 5.58
C VAL A 301 -21.59 -5.59 5.92
N CYS A 302 -21.75 -6.05 7.16
CA CYS A 302 -21.46 -7.42 7.54
C CYS A 302 -22.29 -8.44 6.74
N SER A 303 -23.55 -8.14 6.44
CA SER A 303 -24.40 -8.98 5.58
C SER A 303 -23.88 -9.05 4.13
N VAL A 304 -23.30 -7.95 3.62
CA VAL A 304 -22.61 -7.95 2.33
C VAL A 304 -21.38 -8.86 2.38
N LEU A 305 -20.55 -8.73 3.42
CA LEU A 305 -19.34 -9.56 3.57
C LEU A 305 -19.67 -11.06 3.62
N ALA A 306 -20.78 -11.44 4.26
CA ALA A 306 -21.22 -12.83 4.38
C ALA A 306 -21.60 -13.48 3.03
N ARG A 307 -22.01 -12.70 2.04
CA ARG A 307 -22.44 -13.18 0.71
C ARG A 307 -21.43 -13.03 -0.42
N VAL A 308 -20.34 -12.28 -0.21
CA VAL A 308 -19.27 -12.14 -1.19
C VAL A 308 -18.14 -13.13 -0.95
N LYS A 309 -17.27 -13.32 -1.92
CA LYS A 309 -16.14 -14.26 -1.85
C LYS A 309 -14.78 -13.56 -1.83
N THR A 310 -14.74 -12.34 -2.32
CA THR A 310 -13.52 -11.52 -2.33
C THR A 310 -13.85 -10.12 -1.87
N LEU A 311 -12.97 -9.54 -1.05
CA LEU A 311 -13.05 -8.17 -0.56
C LEU A 311 -11.74 -7.44 -0.84
N VAL A 312 -11.84 -6.26 -1.44
CA VAL A 312 -10.78 -5.26 -1.51
C VAL A 312 -11.15 -4.10 -0.59
N TRP A 313 -10.27 -3.71 0.32
CA TRP A 313 -10.56 -2.67 1.31
C TRP A 313 -9.55 -1.54 1.28
N ASN A 314 -10.03 -0.32 1.05
CA ASN A 314 -9.25 0.91 1.10
C ASN A 314 -10.01 2.05 1.79
N GLY A 315 -9.64 2.37 3.01
CA GLY A 315 -10.15 3.49 3.80
C GLY A 315 -11.14 3.10 4.90
N PRO A 316 -11.12 3.81 6.04
CA PRO A 316 -11.99 3.58 7.19
C PRO A 316 -13.43 4.07 6.94
N PHE A 317 -14.36 3.65 7.81
CA PHE A 317 -15.75 4.09 7.82
C PHE A 317 -15.99 5.37 8.61
N GLY A 318 -15.23 5.58 9.69
CA GLY A 318 -15.37 6.71 10.58
C GLY A 318 -14.07 7.45 10.83
N ALA A 319 -14.10 8.41 11.75
CA ALA A 319 -12.94 9.11 12.27
C ALA A 319 -12.19 8.20 13.26
N PHE A 320 -11.62 7.13 12.74
CA PHE A 320 -11.09 5.98 13.47
C PHE A 320 -9.96 6.32 14.46
N GLU A 321 -9.35 7.51 14.34
CA GLU A 321 -8.34 7.99 15.29
C GLU A 321 -8.95 8.53 16.59
N LEU A 322 -10.27 8.70 16.64
CA LEU A 322 -11.01 9.31 17.72
C LEU A 322 -12.04 8.35 18.28
N GLU A 323 -11.84 7.81 19.49
CA GLU A 323 -12.88 7.05 20.19
C GLU A 323 -14.12 7.93 20.47
N PRO A 324 -15.36 7.40 20.30
CA PRO A 324 -15.73 6.04 19.86
C PRO A 324 -16.03 5.91 18.35
N PHE A 325 -15.49 6.80 17.52
CA PHE A 325 -15.79 6.89 16.08
C PHE A 325 -14.95 5.91 15.21
N ASP A 326 -14.27 4.97 15.86
CA ASP A 326 -13.60 3.82 15.27
C ASP A 326 -14.48 2.55 15.23
N THR A 327 -15.58 2.55 16.00
CA THR A 327 -16.44 1.40 16.24
C THR A 327 -16.92 0.72 14.95
N GLY A 328 -17.35 1.51 13.96
CA GLY A 328 -17.82 0.99 12.68
C GLY A 328 -16.71 0.27 11.91
N THR A 329 -15.53 0.86 11.87
CA THR A 329 -14.37 0.28 11.17
C THR A 329 -13.91 -1.00 11.87
N VAL A 330 -13.80 -1.00 13.21
CA VAL A 330 -13.39 -2.16 14.00
C VAL A 330 -14.37 -3.32 13.83
N ALA A 331 -15.67 -3.07 13.98
CA ALA A 331 -16.68 -4.13 13.85
C ALA A 331 -16.68 -4.81 12.47
N VAL A 332 -16.57 -4.02 11.40
CA VAL A 332 -16.49 -4.56 10.03
C VAL A 332 -15.17 -5.31 9.83
N ALA A 333 -14.06 -4.81 10.39
CA ALA A 333 -12.75 -5.45 10.29
C ALA A 333 -12.73 -6.82 10.99
N GLU A 334 -13.32 -6.91 12.18
CA GLU A 334 -13.49 -8.19 12.90
C GLU A 334 -14.33 -9.19 12.11
N ALA A 335 -15.47 -8.76 11.55
CA ALA A 335 -16.32 -9.62 10.72
C ALA A 335 -15.58 -10.12 9.47
N ALA A 336 -14.81 -9.25 8.80
CA ALA A 336 -13.99 -9.64 7.66
C ALA A 336 -12.92 -10.67 8.05
N ALA A 337 -12.26 -10.46 9.19
CA ALA A 337 -11.23 -11.36 9.72
C ALA A 337 -11.80 -12.74 10.10
N GLU A 338 -12.98 -12.78 10.72
CA GLU A 338 -13.67 -14.04 11.05
C GLU A 338 -14.04 -14.84 9.80
N LEU A 339 -14.59 -14.17 8.78
CA LEU A 339 -14.91 -14.81 7.50
C LEU A 339 -13.67 -15.30 6.76
N THR A 340 -12.57 -14.57 6.87
CA THR A 340 -11.27 -14.95 6.29
C THR A 340 -10.71 -16.18 6.99
N ALA A 341 -10.68 -16.18 8.32
CA ALA A 341 -10.23 -17.33 9.11
C ALA A 341 -11.06 -18.58 8.86
N ALA A 342 -12.37 -18.42 8.60
CA ALA A 342 -13.27 -19.51 8.23
C ALA A 342 -13.12 -19.97 6.76
N GLY A 343 -12.22 -19.39 5.98
CA GLY A 343 -12.00 -19.70 4.55
C GLY A 343 -13.17 -19.29 3.64
N LYS A 344 -14.05 -18.41 4.10
CA LYS A 344 -15.26 -17.97 3.38
C LYS A 344 -15.05 -16.69 2.56
N LEU A 345 -14.03 -15.90 2.90
CA LEU A 345 -13.74 -14.61 2.29
C LEU A 345 -12.24 -14.49 2.02
N ILE A 346 -11.87 -14.06 0.83
CA ILE A 346 -10.52 -13.63 0.48
C ILE A 346 -10.47 -12.12 0.69
N THR A 347 -9.57 -11.64 1.55
CA THR A 347 -9.47 -10.23 1.91
C THR A 347 -8.12 -9.64 1.53
N VAL A 348 -8.14 -8.55 0.79
CA VAL A 348 -6.96 -7.73 0.52
C VAL A 348 -7.25 -6.29 0.92
N ALA A 349 -6.42 -5.75 1.77
CA ALA A 349 -6.55 -4.38 2.26
C ALA A 349 -5.25 -3.61 2.06
N GLY A 350 -5.33 -2.29 1.96
CA GLY A 350 -4.15 -1.43 1.86
C GLY A 350 -4.50 0.05 1.88
N GLY A 351 -3.45 0.86 1.96
CA GLY A 351 -3.53 2.30 2.21
C GLY A 351 -3.23 2.62 3.67
N GLY A 352 -2.53 3.73 3.92
CA GLY A 352 -2.03 4.08 5.25
C GLY A 352 -3.09 4.06 6.35
N ASP A 353 -4.20 4.78 6.13
CA ASP A 353 -5.31 4.87 7.10
C ASP A 353 -5.99 3.51 7.30
N THR A 354 -6.10 2.71 6.23
CA THR A 354 -6.67 1.36 6.32
C THR A 354 -5.82 0.47 7.20
N VAL A 355 -4.51 0.43 6.95
CA VAL A 355 -3.55 -0.39 7.73
C VAL A 355 -3.53 0.06 9.18
N ALA A 356 -3.52 1.38 9.45
CA ALA A 356 -3.59 1.92 10.80
C ALA A 356 -4.86 1.47 11.53
N ALA A 357 -6.02 1.56 10.88
CA ALA A 357 -7.30 1.14 11.44
C ALA A 357 -7.35 -0.37 11.71
N LEU A 358 -6.82 -1.19 10.80
CA LEU A 358 -6.75 -2.65 10.96
C LEU A 358 -5.79 -3.06 12.10
N ASN A 359 -4.69 -2.33 12.27
CA ASN A 359 -3.78 -2.53 13.40
C ASN A 359 -4.45 -2.18 14.73
N THR A 360 -5.19 -1.06 14.79
CA THR A 360 -5.99 -0.69 15.97
C THR A 360 -7.02 -1.75 16.31
N ALA A 361 -7.69 -2.33 15.31
CA ALA A 361 -8.63 -3.44 15.48
C ALA A 361 -7.94 -4.77 15.83
N GLY A 362 -6.62 -4.89 15.72
CA GLY A 362 -5.87 -6.12 16.02
C GLY A 362 -6.14 -7.27 15.05
N VAL A 363 -6.53 -6.99 13.80
CA VAL A 363 -6.94 -8.02 12.83
C VAL A 363 -6.03 -8.16 11.61
N THR A 364 -5.00 -7.35 11.50
CA THR A 364 -4.11 -7.27 10.31
C THR A 364 -3.62 -8.64 9.87
N GLU A 365 -3.12 -9.46 10.79
CA GLU A 365 -2.58 -10.79 10.52
C GLU A 365 -3.67 -11.87 10.25
N ARG A 366 -4.94 -11.51 10.42
CA ARG A 366 -6.08 -12.40 10.20
C ARG A 366 -6.72 -12.23 8.83
N LEU A 367 -6.28 -11.24 8.05
CA LEU A 367 -6.69 -11.02 6.68
C LEU A 367 -5.81 -11.83 5.72
N THR A 368 -6.30 -12.09 4.50
CA THR A 368 -5.52 -12.86 3.51
C THR A 368 -4.25 -12.11 3.10
N TYR A 369 -4.33 -10.81 2.89
CA TYR A 369 -3.19 -9.96 2.56
C TYR A 369 -3.44 -8.50 2.95
N VAL A 370 -2.45 -7.88 3.58
CA VAL A 370 -2.47 -6.44 3.88
C VAL A 370 -1.24 -5.78 3.26
N SER A 371 -1.47 -4.94 2.26
CA SER A 371 -0.42 -4.19 1.59
C SER A 371 0.06 -3.03 2.46
N THR A 372 1.36 -2.93 2.66
CA THR A 372 2.01 -1.77 3.30
C THR A 372 2.51 -0.74 2.28
N ALA A 373 2.18 -0.92 1.02
CA ALA A 373 2.74 -0.16 -0.09
C ALA A 373 2.14 1.24 -0.30
N GLY A 374 1.07 1.58 0.41
CA GLY A 374 0.48 2.93 0.37
C GLY A 374 0.07 3.39 -1.03
N GLY A 375 0.84 4.34 -1.61
CA GLY A 375 0.52 4.96 -2.90
C GLY A 375 0.51 3.98 -4.08
N ALA A 376 1.45 3.03 -4.13
CA ALA A 376 1.49 2.05 -5.21
C ALA A 376 0.27 1.13 -5.20
N PHE A 377 -0.21 0.72 -4.02
CA PHE A 377 -1.44 -0.03 -3.87
C PHE A 377 -2.65 0.75 -4.41
N LEU A 378 -2.76 2.04 -4.06
CA LEU A 378 -3.84 2.89 -4.55
C LEU A 378 -3.81 3.04 -6.06
N GLU A 379 -2.66 3.35 -6.64
CA GLU A 379 -2.53 3.50 -8.09
C GLU A 379 -2.83 2.19 -8.84
N TRP A 380 -2.49 1.04 -8.27
CA TRP A 380 -2.90 -0.24 -8.82
C TRP A 380 -4.42 -0.41 -8.80
N LEU A 381 -5.08 -0.08 -7.68
CA LEU A 381 -6.54 -0.11 -7.58
C LEU A 381 -7.22 0.86 -8.56
N GLU A 382 -6.59 1.98 -8.86
CA GLU A 382 -7.01 2.95 -9.87
C GLU A 382 -6.84 2.44 -11.31
N GLY A 383 -6.20 1.28 -11.49
CA GLY A 383 -5.91 0.69 -12.80
C GLY A 383 -4.73 1.32 -13.53
N LYS A 384 -3.89 2.08 -12.83
CA LYS A 384 -2.70 2.70 -13.40
C LYS A 384 -1.60 1.66 -13.61
N ALA A 385 -0.88 1.78 -14.73
CA ALA A 385 0.34 1.01 -14.95
C ALA A 385 1.45 1.51 -14.03
N LEU A 386 2.03 0.61 -13.25
CA LEU A 386 3.13 0.96 -12.34
C LEU A 386 4.47 0.72 -13.03
N PRO A 387 5.33 1.76 -13.23
CA PRO A 387 6.58 1.62 -13.95
C PRO A 387 7.49 0.50 -13.44
N GLY A 388 7.59 0.36 -12.10
CA GLY A 388 8.39 -0.70 -11.48
C GLY A 388 7.80 -2.11 -11.58
N VAL A 389 6.54 -2.24 -11.98
CA VAL A 389 5.88 -3.51 -12.27
C VAL A 389 5.95 -3.83 -13.77
N GLU A 390 5.78 -2.83 -14.62
CA GLU A 390 5.83 -3.02 -16.08
C GLU A 390 7.16 -3.61 -16.56
N VAL A 391 8.27 -3.27 -15.90
CA VAL A 391 9.60 -3.84 -16.20
C VAL A 391 9.74 -5.32 -15.83
N LEU A 392 8.80 -5.87 -15.03
CA LEU A 392 8.75 -7.29 -14.65
C LEU A 392 7.90 -8.14 -15.60
N ARG A 393 7.10 -7.51 -16.47
CA ARG A 393 6.22 -8.24 -17.38
C ARG A 393 7.02 -9.04 -18.42
N VAL A 394 6.50 -10.25 -18.73
CA VAL A 394 7.04 -11.13 -19.77
C VAL A 394 6.39 -10.77 -21.11
#